data_137f759bb5a83457a7abdc37ab368dd8
#
_entry.id   137f759bb5a83457a7abdc37ab368dd8
#
_cell.length_a   1.000
_cell.length_b   1.000
_cell.length_c   1.000
_cell.angle_alpha   90.00
_cell.angle_beta   90.00
_cell.angle_gamma   90.00
#
_symmetry.space_group_name_H-M   'P 1'
#
loop_
_entity.id
_entity.type
_entity.pdbx_description
1 polymer ?
#
loop_
_entity_poly.entity_id
_entity_poly.type
_entity_poly.pdbx_seq_one_letter_code
_entity_poly.pdbx_strand_id
1 'polypeptide(L)'
;GQKGSSAMPHKRNPVLTENLTGLARLVRMSVVPAMENVALWHERDISHSSVERAIGPDTTITLDFALNRLAGVIEKLVIYPENMLKNMNKFKGLVMSQRVLLALTQAGVSREDSYRLVQRNAMKVWEKGADFLEELLGEAARPHRRMGQVGVQAIQQPSPPATVRLHGHEA
;
A
#
# COMPACT_ATOMS: atom_id res chain seq x y z
N GLY A 1 9.84 23.24 -2.05
CA GLY A 1 9.81 23.94 -3.34
C GLY A 1 8.85 23.35 -4.37
N GLN A 2 8.01 22.39 -4.00
CA GLN A 2 7.04 21.77 -4.90
C GLN A 2 5.97 22.79 -5.31
N LYS A 3 5.92 23.15 -6.61
CA LYS A 3 4.93 24.04 -7.16
C LYS A 3 3.71 23.24 -7.63
N GLY A 4 2.54 23.81 -7.48
CA GLY A 4 1.30 23.19 -7.90
C GLY A 4 0.83 23.68 -9.27
N SER A 5 -0.39 24.16 -9.33
CA SER A 5 -1.01 24.73 -10.52
C SER A 5 -0.75 26.22 -10.60
N SER A 6 -0.62 26.77 -11.80
CA SER A 6 -0.56 28.23 -12.03
C SER A 6 -1.87 28.94 -11.61
N ALA A 7 -2.99 28.23 -11.67
CA ALA A 7 -4.32 28.75 -11.28
C ALA A 7 -4.62 28.66 -9.78
N MET A 8 -3.92 27.77 -9.05
CA MET A 8 -4.12 27.53 -7.61
C MET A 8 -2.77 27.50 -6.90
N PRO A 9 -2.25 28.65 -6.42
CA PRO A 9 -0.89 28.75 -5.85
C PRO A 9 -0.66 27.86 -4.62
N HIS A 10 -1.72 27.50 -3.89
CA HIS A 10 -1.68 26.64 -2.71
C HIS A 10 -1.68 25.13 -3.05
N LYS A 11 -2.04 24.75 -4.28
CA LYS A 11 -2.05 23.37 -4.72
C LYS A 11 -0.64 22.86 -4.94
N ARG A 12 -0.36 21.65 -4.49
CA ARG A 12 0.92 20.98 -4.67
C ARG A 12 0.68 19.63 -5.33
N ASN A 13 1.15 19.52 -6.57
CA ASN A 13 1.04 18.27 -7.33
C ASN A 13 2.37 17.50 -7.25
N PRO A 14 2.33 16.17 -7.16
CA PRO A 14 3.52 15.33 -7.16
C PRO A 14 4.06 15.13 -8.58
N VAL A 15 4.34 16.22 -9.30
CA VAL A 15 4.68 16.23 -10.74
C VAL A 15 5.85 15.31 -11.08
N LEU A 16 6.88 15.23 -10.22
CA LEU A 16 8.04 14.39 -10.48
C LEU A 16 7.68 12.90 -10.45
N THR A 17 6.90 12.46 -9.47
CA THR A 17 6.46 11.06 -9.35
C THR A 17 5.41 10.70 -10.39
N GLU A 18 4.53 11.63 -10.76
CA GLU A 18 3.59 11.45 -11.87
C GLU A 18 4.33 11.26 -13.20
N ASN A 19 5.38 12.08 -13.45
CA ASN A 19 6.24 11.92 -14.62
C ASN A 19 6.94 10.54 -14.61
N LEU A 20 7.49 10.09 -13.46
CA LEU A 20 8.09 8.76 -13.32
C LEU A 20 7.10 7.63 -13.66
N THR A 21 5.85 7.75 -13.23
CA THR A 21 4.79 6.81 -13.57
C THR A 21 4.54 6.75 -15.08
N GLY A 22 4.59 7.90 -15.75
CA GLY A 22 4.50 7.98 -17.21
C GLY A 22 5.69 7.33 -17.92
N LEU A 23 6.92 7.63 -17.47
CA LEU A 23 8.15 7.05 -18.04
C LEU A 23 8.20 5.52 -17.85
N ALA A 24 7.76 5.00 -16.71
CA ALA A 24 7.67 3.57 -16.49
C ALA A 24 6.73 2.86 -17.48
N ARG A 25 5.71 3.55 -17.98
CA ARG A 25 4.82 3.01 -19.02
C ARG A 25 5.52 2.93 -20.37
N LEU A 26 6.35 3.93 -20.71
CA LEU A 26 7.15 3.91 -21.94
C LEU A 26 8.18 2.78 -21.90
N VAL A 27 8.90 2.60 -20.79
CA VAL A 27 9.84 1.49 -20.63
C VAL A 27 9.15 0.13 -20.80
N ARG A 28 7.98 -0.06 -20.17
CA ARG A 28 7.20 -1.30 -20.33
C ARG A 28 6.71 -1.55 -21.76
N MET A 29 6.44 -0.51 -22.52
CA MET A 29 6.00 -0.65 -23.90
C MET A 29 7.02 -1.41 -24.75
N SER A 30 8.31 -1.29 -24.44
CA SER A 30 9.39 -1.95 -25.17
C SER A 30 9.42 -3.47 -25.00
N VAL A 31 8.68 -4.02 -24.05
CA VAL A 31 8.59 -5.48 -23.83
C VAL A 31 7.95 -6.19 -25.01
N VAL A 32 6.90 -5.63 -25.58
CA VAL A 32 6.17 -6.27 -26.69
C VAL A 32 7.09 -6.48 -27.89
N PRO A 33 7.71 -5.45 -28.49
CA PRO A 33 8.61 -5.65 -29.64
C PRO A 33 9.85 -6.48 -29.28
N ALA A 34 10.32 -6.43 -28.01
CA ALA A 34 11.42 -7.30 -27.58
C ALA A 34 11.03 -8.78 -27.56
N MET A 35 9.81 -9.10 -27.14
CA MET A 35 9.28 -10.46 -27.17
C MET A 35 9.01 -10.95 -28.60
N GLU A 36 8.57 -10.08 -29.49
CA GLU A 36 8.38 -10.39 -30.90
C GLU A 36 9.70 -10.72 -31.59
N ASN A 37 10.83 -10.17 -31.15
CA ASN A 37 12.16 -10.47 -31.67
C ASN A 37 12.69 -11.86 -31.29
N VAL A 38 11.98 -12.63 -30.45
CA VAL A 38 12.33 -14.04 -30.17
C VAL A 38 12.06 -14.93 -31.37
N ALA A 39 11.05 -14.63 -32.18
CA ALA A 39 10.73 -15.38 -33.39
C ALA A 39 11.73 -15.07 -34.51
N LEU A 40 12.32 -16.11 -35.09
CA LEU A 40 13.28 -16.00 -36.18
C LEU A 40 12.69 -16.60 -37.46
N TRP A 41 12.94 -15.92 -38.58
CA TRP A 41 12.73 -16.53 -39.90
C TRP A 41 14.02 -17.27 -40.32
N HIS A 42 13.97 -18.58 -40.43
CA HIS A 42 15.13 -19.44 -40.53
C HIS A 42 16.06 -19.29 -39.32
N GLU A 43 17.31 -18.95 -39.51
CA GLU A 43 18.30 -18.77 -38.43
C GLU A 43 18.51 -17.29 -38.04
N ARG A 44 17.94 -16.38 -38.83
CA ARG A 44 18.11 -14.92 -38.60
C ARG A 44 16.96 -14.14 -39.20
N ASP A 45 16.57 -13.07 -38.54
CA ASP A 45 15.64 -12.07 -39.04
C ASP A 45 16.23 -10.67 -38.92
N ILE A 46 16.50 -10.01 -40.04
CA ILE A 46 17.05 -8.67 -40.09
C ILE A 46 16.05 -7.60 -39.68
N SER A 47 14.73 -7.91 -39.65
CA SER A 47 13.69 -7.00 -39.20
C SER A 47 13.88 -6.60 -37.72
N HIS A 48 14.46 -7.48 -36.91
CA HIS A 48 14.79 -7.19 -35.49
C HIS A 48 15.74 -6.02 -35.35
N SER A 49 16.68 -5.86 -36.28
CA SER A 49 17.67 -4.78 -36.24
C SER A 49 17.04 -3.38 -36.23
N SER A 50 15.97 -3.15 -36.99
CA SER A 50 15.25 -1.87 -37.00
C SER A 50 14.52 -1.62 -35.69
N VAL A 51 13.96 -2.66 -35.05
CA VAL A 51 13.27 -2.59 -33.77
C VAL A 51 14.25 -2.31 -32.62
N GLU A 52 15.33 -3.09 -32.55
CA GLU A 52 16.32 -3.00 -31.47
C GLU A 52 17.07 -1.67 -31.45
N ARG A 53 17.28 -1.08 -32.62
CA ARG A 53 17.90 0.27 -32.74
C ARG A 53 17.05 1.37 -32.11
N ALA A 54 15.73 1.17 -32.04
CA ALA A 54 14.82 2.10 -31.37
C ALA A 54 14.63 1.72 -29.90
N ILE A 55 14.17 0.49 -29.60
CA ILE A 55 13.80 0.11 -28.24
C ILE A 55 14.99 0.03 -27.28
N GLY A 56 16.16 -0.37 -27.75
CA GLY A 56 17.36 -0.46 -26.92
C GLY A 56 17.79 0.89 -26.36
N PRO A 57 18.19 1.85 -27.22
CA PRO A 57 18.61 3.17 -26.78
C PRO A 57 17.52 3.93 -26.03
N ASP A 58 16.30 3.98 -26.58
CA ASP A 58 15.21 4.77 -25.99
C ASP A 58 14.81 4.27 -24.59
N THR A 59 14.79 2.95 -24.42
CA THR A 59 14.47 2.34 -23.11
C THR A 59 15.57 2.61 -22.10
N THR A 60 16.85 2.43 -22.47
CA THR A 60 17.96 2.62 -21.53
C THR A 60 18.14 4.09 -21.14
N ILE A 61 18.03 5.01 -22.10
CA ILE A 61 18.10 6.46 -21.83
C ILE A 61 16.92 6.89 -20.92
N THR A 62 15.72 6.42 -21.24
CA THR A 62 14.52 6.73 -20.44
C THR A 62 14.65 6.18 -19.03
N LEU A 63 15.17 4.96 -18.88
CA LEU A 63 15.35 4.32 -17.59
C LEU A 63 16.42 5.02 -16.75
N ASP A 64 17.58 5.35 -17.34
CA ASP A 64 18.64 6.10 -16.65
C ASP A 64 18.11 7.44 -16.11
N PHE A 65 17.45 8.21 -16.97
CA PHE A 65 16.82 9.46 -16.56
C PHE A 65 15.81 9.28 -15.44
N ALA A 66 14.94 8.26 -15.55
CA ALA A 66 13.91 7.98 -14.55
C ALA A 66 14.51 7.58 -13.19
N LEU A 67 15.54 6.72 -13.19
CA LEU A 67 16.23 6.28 -11.98
C LEU A 67 16.94 7.44 -11.27
N ASN A 68 17.66 8.28 -12.02
CA ASN A 68 18.30 9.47 -11.47
C ASN A 68 17.28 10.43 -10.85
N ARG A 69 16.14 10.63 -11.52
CA ARG A 69 15.05 11.46 -11.00
C ARG A 69 14.44 10.85 -9.73
N LEU A 70 14.24 9.54 -9.71
CA LEU A 70 13.70 8.83 -8.55
C LEU A 70 14.65 8.94 -7.34
N ALA A 71 15.95 8.75 -7.55
CA ALA A 71 16.96 8.93 -6.52
C ALA A 71 16.87 10.32 -5.88
N GLY A 72 16.84 11.38 -6.70
CA GLY A 72 16.70 12.75 -6.21
C GLY A 72 15.36 13.05 -5.50
N VAL A 73 14.28 12.33 -5.83
CA VAL A 73 13.00 12.42 -5.11
C VAL A 73 13.13 11.77 -3.74
N ILE A 74 13.75 10.59 -3.65
CA ILE A 74 13.93 9.85 -2.39
C ILE A 74 14.87 10.61 -1.45
N GLU A 75 15.99 11.12 -1.94
CA GLU A 75 16.94 11.91 -1.14
C GLU A 75 16.31 13.15 -0.50
N LYS A 76 15.34 13.76 -1.20
CA LYS A 76 14.65 14.98 -0.75
C LYS A 76 13.27 14.71 -0.17
N LEU A 77 12.97 13.45 0.13
CA LEU A 77 11.68 13.06 0.69
C LEU A 77 11.51 13.65 2.10
N VAL A 78 10.45 14.42 2.27
CA VAL A 78 10.08 14.96 3.59
C VAL A 78 8.99 14.10 4.18
N ILE A 79 9.26 13.51 5.33
CA ILE A 79 8.32 12.66 6.06
C ILE A 79 7.81 13.44 7.27
N TYR A 80 6.51 13.37 7.53
CA TYR A 80 5.85 13.98 8.68
C TYR A 80 5.26 12.89 9.58
N PRO A 81 6.05 12.26 10.47
CA PRO A 81 5.62 11.13 11.29
C PRO A 81 4.41 11.47 12.17
N GLU A 82 4.37 12.68 12.73
CA GLU A 82 3.26 13.15 13.56
C GLU A 82 1.94 13.20 12.77
N ASN A 83 1.99 13.69 11.52
CA ASN A 83 0.82 13.72 10.66
C ASN A 83 0.37 12.31 10.24
N MET A 84 1.32 11.38 10.04
CA MET A 84 1.02 9.99 9.77
C MET A 84 0.29 9.36 10.94
N LEU A 85 0.79 9.56 12.16
CA LEU A 85 0.17 9.06 13.38
C LEU A 85 -1.21 9.70 13.61
N LYS A 86 -1.33 11.02 13.41
CA LYS A 86 -2.61 11.72 13.49
C LYS A 86 -3.64 11.17 12.51
N ASN A 87 -3.23 10.90 11.26
CA ASN A 87 -4.11 10.32 10.26
C ASN A 87 -4.52 8.89 10.61
N MET A 88 -3.61 8.08 11.14
CA MET A 88 -3.89 6.72 11.59
C MET A 88 -4.89 6.72 12.77
N ASN A 89 -4.75 7.67 13.67
CA ASN A 89 -5.62 7.81 14.85
C ASN A 89 -6.89 8.63 14.59
N LYS A 90 -7.09 9.11 13.36
CA LYS A 90 -8.25 9.96 13.01
C LYS A 90 -9.60 9.33 13.38
N PHE A 91 -9.70 8.02 13.25
CA PHE A 91 -10.90 7.26 13.57
C PHE A 91 -10.76 6.49 14.89
N LYS A 92 -9.91 6.96 15.81
CA LYS A 92 -9.82 6.49 17.20
C LYS A 92 -9.81 4.96 17.31
N GLY A 93 -8.92 4.33 16.57
CA GLY A 93 -8.71 2.87 16.59
C GLY A 93 -9.66 2.04 15.71
N LEU A 94 -10.64 2.64 15.04
CA LEU A 94 -11.60 1.92 14.18
C LEU A 94 -10.93 1.09 13.07
N VAL A 95 -9.76 1.52 12.60
CA VAL A 95 -8.95 0.80 11.61
C VAL A 95 -8.53 -0.60 12.08
N MET A 96 -8.55 -0.86 13.39
CA MET A 96 -8.22 -2.15 13.99
C MET A 96 -9.41 -3.11 14.09
N SER A 97 -10.62 -2.70 13.71
CA SER A 97 -11.85 -3.49 13.89
C SER A 97 -11.77 -4.88 13.26
N GLN A 98 -11.24 -5.00 12.05
CA GLN A 98 -11.05 -6.29 11.39
C GLN A 98 -10.06 -7.19 12.14
N ARG A 99 -8.96 -6.63 12.64
CA ARG A 99 -7.97 -7.37 13.42
C ARG A 99 -8.57 -7.93 14.70
N VAL A 100 -9.40 -7.15 15.41
CA VAL A 100 -10.12 -7.58 16.59
C VAL A 100 -11.07 -8.71 16.25
N LEU A 101 -11.83 -8.62 15.15
CA LEU A 101 -12.73 -9.66 14.69
C LEU A 101 -12.00 -10.98 14.44
N LEU A 102 -10.87 -10.94 13.75
CA LEU A 102 -10.05 -12.12 13.48
C LEU A 102 -9.48 -12.73 14.75
N ALA A 103 -8.99 -11.93 15.68
CA ALA A 103 -8.46 -12.40 16.96
C ALA A 103 -9.54 -13.10 17.81
N LEU A 104 -10.76 -12.57 17.85
CA LEU A 104 -11.88 -13.17 18.52
C LEU A 104 -12.23 -14.54 17.92
N THR A 105 -12.27 -14.63 16.60
CA THR A 105 -12.56 -15.87 15.89
C THR A 105 -11.47 -16.93 16.15
N GLN A 106 -10.20 -16.51 16.14
CA GLN A 106 -9.06 -17.39 16.48
C GLN A 106 -9.09 -17.86 17.93
N ALA A 107 -9.64 -17.05 18.85
CA ALA A 107 -9.84 -17.42 20.25
C ALA A 107 -11.07 -18.34 20.47
N GLY A 108 -11.73 -18.79 19.40
CA GLY A 108 -12.85 -19.75 19.44
C GLY A 108 -14.23 -19.10 19.61
N VAL A 109 -14.34 -17.78 19.45
CA VAL A 109 -15.64 -17.10 19.42
C VAL A 109 -16.27 -17.32 18.04
N SER A 110 -17.60 -17.56 17.98
CA SER A 110 -18.29 -17.69 16.69
C SER A 110 -18.08 -16.43 15.84
N ARG A 111 -18.09 -16.60 14.53
CA ARG A 111 -17.92 -15.45 13.60
C ARG A 111 -19.06 -14.44 13.78
N GLU A 112 -20.27 -14.90 13.99
CA GLU A 112 -21.45 -14.07 14.18
C GLU A 112 -21.34 -13.23 15.46
N ASP A 113 -20.93 -13.83 16.57
CA ASP A 113 -20.78 -13.13 17.84
C ASP A 113 -19.60 -12.17 17.82
N SER A 114 -18.49 -12.57 17.18
CA SER A 114 -17.34 -11.69 16.94
C SER A 114 -17.74 -10.46 16.12
N TYR A 115 -18.49 -10.66 15.05
CA TYR A 115 -18.99 -9.59 14.21
C TYR A 115 -19.92 -8.65 14.99
N ARG A 116 -20.91 -9.18 15.71
CA ARG A 116 -21.85 -8.37 16.51
C ARG A 116 -21.11 -7.51 17.54
N LEU A 117 -20.13 -8.08 18.24
CA LEU A 117 -19.37 -7.38 19.24
C LEU A 117 -18.56 -6.23 18.62
N VAL A 118 -17.81 -6.53 17.56
CA VAL A 118 -16.99 -5.54 16.88
C VAL A 118 -17.84 -4.44 16.27
N GLN A 119 -18.92 -4.80 15.56
CA GLN A 119 -19.83 -3.84 14.93
C GLN A 119 -20.46 -2.90 15.96
N ARG A 120 -20.97 -3.42 17.06
CA ARG A 120 -21.61 -2.61 18.11
C ARG A 120 -20.66 -1.54 18.67
N ASN A 121 -19.40 -1.90 18.92
CA ASN A 121 -18.39 -0.96 19.43
C ASN A 121 -17.88 -0.03 18.32
N ALA A 122 -17.69 -0.53 17.12
CA ALA A 122 -17.33 0.28 15.96
C ALA A 122 -18.37 1.37 15.64
N MET A 123 -19.65 1.07 15.76
CA MET A 123 -20.72 2.05 15.55
C MET A 123 -20.74 3.14 16.62
N LYS A 124 -20.39 2.86 17.86
CA LYS A 124 -20.23 3.90 18.88
C LYS A 124 -19.08 4.86 18.55
N VAL A 125 -17.97 4.33 18.02
CA VAL A 125 -16.86 5.16 17.55
C VAL A 125 -17.30 6.06 16.40
N TRP A 126 -18.01 5.49 15.44
CA TRP A 126 -18.46 6.19 14.24
C TRP A 126 -19.50 7.28 14.55
N GLU A 127 -20.50 6.96 15.36
CA GLU A 127 -21.64 7.84 15.64
C GLU A 127 -21.35 8.86 16.75
N LYS A 128 -20.63 8.43 17.79
CA LYS A 128 -20.42 9.22 19.02
C LYS A 128 -18.98 9.73 19.18
N GLY A 129 -18.08 9.34 18.30
CA GLY A 129 -16.67 9.71 18.41
C GLY A 129 -15.98 9.10 19.64
N ALA A 130 -16.46 7.95 20.12
CA ALA A 130 -15.81 7.19 21.22
C ALA A 130 -14.45 6.65 20.77
N ASP A 131 -13.63 6.19 21.72
CA ASP A 131 -12.41 5.46 21.42
C ASP A 131 -12.68 3.96 21.35
N PHE A 132 -12.19 3.30 20.30
CA PHE A 132 -12.49 1.89 20.06
C PHE A 132 -11.85 0.97 21.12
N LEU A 133 -10.65 1.31 21.58
CA LEU A 133 -9.99 0.56 22.63
C LEU A 133 -10.71 0.70 23.97
N GLU A 134 -11.15 1.91 24.31
CA GLU A 134 -11.89 2.17 25.54
C GLU A 134 -13.23 1.42 25.57
N GLU A 135 -13.94 1.37 24.41
CA GLU A 135 -15.19 0.60 24.30
C GLU A 135 -14.95 -0.90 24.47
N LEU A 136 -13.86 -1.44 23.94
CA LEU A 136 -13.49 -2.85 24.12
C LEU A 136 -13.09 -3.13 25.58
N LEU A 137 -12.38 -2.21 26.25
CA LEU A 137 -12.06 -2.31 27.68
C LEU A 137 -13.33 -2.31 28.52
N GLY A 138 -14.29 -1.48 28.19
CA GLY A 138 -15.61 -1.47 28.83
C GLY A 138 -16.36 -2.83 28.70
N GLU A 139 -16.23 -3.49 27.56
CA GLU A 139 -16.77 -4.85 27.35
C GLU A 139 -15.99 -5.91 28.17
N ALA A 140 -14.68 -5.76 28.34
CA ALA A 140 -13.86 -6.66 29.14
C ALA A 140 -14.23 -6.63 30.63
N ALA A 141 -14.84 -5.56 31.11
CA ALA A 141 -15.32 -5.41 32.47
C ALA A 141 -16.71 -6.06 32.72
N ARG A 142 -17.39 -6.55 31.67
CA ARG A 142 -18.74 -7.14 31.70
C ARG A 142 -18.70 -8.69 31.72
N PRO A 143 -19.85 -9.40 31.75
CA PRO A 143 -19.90 -10.88 31.71
C PRO A 143 -19.17 -11.53 30.55
N HIS A 144 -18.98 -10.81 29.44
CA HIS A 144 -18.20 -11.26 28.28
C HIS A 144 -16.69 -10.86 28.38
N ARG A 145 -16.14 -10.80 29.59
CA ARG A 145 -14.79 -10.38 29.93
C ARG A 145 -13.70 -10.95 29.01
N ARG A 146 -13.77 -12.23 28.68
CA ARG A 146 -12.78 -12.91 27.85
C ARG A 146 -12.73 -12.33 26.43
N MET A 147 -13.88 -12.02 25.85
CA MET A 147 -13.97 -11.47 24.50
C MET A 147 -13.40 -10.06 24.42
N GLY A 148 -13.71 -9.21 25.40
CA GLY A 148 -13.14 -7.87 25.48
C GLY A 148 -11.60 -7.90 25.66
N GLN A 149 -11.09 -8.79 26.50
CA GLN A 149 -9.64 -8.95 26.71
C GLN A 149 -8.90 -9.37 25.43
N VAL A 150 -9.44 -10.33 24.69
CA VAL A 150 -8.86 -10.75 23.39
C VAL A 150 -8.84 -9.59 22.39
N GLY A 151 -9.92 -8.81 22.34
CA GLY A 151 -9.99 -7.63 21.47
C GLY A 151 -8.95 -6.57 21.82
N VAL A 152 -8.76 -6.28 23.10
CA VAL A 152 -7.72 -5.34 23.60
C VAL A 152 -6.32 -5.84 23.24
N GLN A 153 -6.01 -7.11 23.50
CA GLN A 153 -4.72 -7.70 23.14
C GLN A 153 -4.41 -7.61 21.66
N ALA A 154 -5.42 -7.83 20.80
CA ALA A 154 -5.26 -7.74 19.35
C ALA A 154 -4.86 -6.32 18.88
N ILE A 155 -5.30 -5.27 19.58
CA ILE A 155 -4.92 -3.89 19.26
C ILE A 155 -3.51 -3.57 19.77
N GLN A 156 -3.17 -4.04 20.96
CA GLN A 156 -1.91 -3.71 21.64
C GLN A 156 -0.69 -4.46 21.08
N GLN A 157 -0.91 -5.62 20.46
CA GLN A 157 0.19 -6.38 19.86
C GLN A 157 0.65 -5.74 18.55
N PRO A 158 1.96 -5.62 18.30
CA PRO A 158 2.45 -5.20 16.99
C PRO A 158 2.00 -6.22 15.93
N SER A 159 1.64 -5.73 14.76
CA SER A 159 1.37 -6.61 13.61
C SER A 159 2.64 -7.43 13.33
N PRO A 160 2.54 -8.76 13.12
CA PRO A 160 3.67 -9.51 12.64
C PRO A 160 4.18 -8.85 11.35
N PRO A 161 5.49 -8.77 11.14
CA PRO A 161 6.02 -8.22 9.90
C PRO A 161 5.37 -8.97 8.73
N ALA A 162 4.93 -8.22 7.72
CA ALA A 162 4.39 -8.80 6.50
C ALA A 162 5.51 -9.67 5.88
N THR A 163 5.41 -10.98 6.06
CA THR A 163 6.31 -11.91 5.40
C THR A 163 5.88 -11.93 3.94
N VAL A 164 6.52 -11.12 3.12
CA VAL A 164 6.45 -11.24 1.68
C VAL A 164 7.14 -12.56 1.34
N ARG A 165 6.38 -13.64 1.21
CA ARG A 165 6.88 -14.86 0.58
C ARG A 165 7.09 -14.52 -0.89
N LEU A 166 8.31 -14.20 -1.24
CA LEU A 166 8.75 -14.29 -2.62
C LEU A 166 8.65 -15.79 -2.96
N HIS A 167 7.63 -16.18 -3.72
CA HIS A 167 7.64 -17.49 -4.35
C HIS A 167 8.82 -17.49 -5.32
N GLY A 168 9.96 -18.00 -4.86
CA GLY A 168 11.04 -18.41 -5.74
C GLY A 168 10.49 -19.53 -6.62
N HIS A 169 10.36 -19.28 -7.89
CA HIS A 169 10.33 -20.35 -8.87
C HIS A 169 11.71 -21.00 -8.83
N GLU A 170 11.81 -22.11 -8.14
CA GLU A 170 12.89 -23.06 -8.40
C GLU A 170 12.66 -23.65 -9.78
N ALA A 171 13.65 -23.46 -10.63
CA ALA A 171 13.71 -24.02 -11.98
C ALA A 171 13.93 -25.54 -11.93
#